data_1e2323a238947b53f0ec8b948aea4a39
#
_entry.id   1e2323a238947b53f0ec8b948aea4a39
#
_cell.length_a   1.000
_cell.length_b   1.000
_cell.length_c   1.000
_cell.angle_alpha   90.00
_cell.angle_beta   90.00
_cell.angle_gamma   90.00
#
_symmetry.space_group_name_H-M   'P 1'
#
loop_
_entity.id
_entity.type
_entity.pdbx_description
1 polymer ?
#
loop_
_entity_poly.entity_id
_entity_poly.type
_entity_poly.pdbx_seq_one_letter_code
_entity_poly.pdbx_strand_id
1 'polypeptide(L)'
;MIKNLKNNTKIKLISLLSALVLWLYVMTVEDPVELRTFNNIPITITNMSMLEDRGLAIYPKEELLADISIKANLSSLRTINRDNIYIYGRLDDPKEGKNAIYLQANLPERVNKYDIKPSVITVDLEKVVDEKRSIEVSTKGKSNINIDNIEINKKTANVTGPRSVVNKVTSIKATVDVDKKEKDFSTKVKLVPVDKSGNEVEDVKLEDDFVVATVKFLQQKVVPVKLKLEGSSEGDNNIKDYKISPNEITIEGKKESLDKINSISTKPVKIEDLKDANSVDVGLDIPNGIRVNDNISSVKIDIDKSITSEFIIPKSNIDILNKESDIDTKVDLSKVPDDIKVTIVHSDEISNLSKDDIQLYIDMTDKSKGEGKYIIKYKSKYNFKEVKIDPQIVEI
;
A
#
# COMPACT_ATOMS: atom_id res chain seq x y z
N MET A 1 1.76 89.13 3.27
CA MET A 1 2.52 89.20 1.99
C MET A 1 1.92 88.36 0.86
N ILE A 2 0.61 88.17 0.80
CA ILE A 2 -0.04 87.27 -0.22
C ILE A 2 -1.06 88.06 -1.12
N LYS A 3 -1.12 89.37 -1.05
CA LYS A 3 -2.17 90.16 -1.75
C LYS A 3 -1.78 90.56 -3.18
N ASN A 4 -0.51 90.36 -3.65
CA ASN A 4 -0.07 90.83 -5.00
C ASN A 4 0.04 89.69 -6.03
N LEU A 5 -0.49 88.47 -5.75
CA LEU A 5 -0.45 87.35 -6.66
C LEU A 5 -1.57 87.32 -7.69
N LYS A 6 -2.66 88.13 -7.51
CA LYS A 6 -3.85 88.13 -8.39
C LYS A 6 -3.75 89.10 -9.56
N ASN A 7 -2.80 90.04 -9.60
CA ASN A 7 -2.68 90.96 -10.72
C ASN A 7 -1.69 90.35 -11.77
N ASN A 8 -2.12 90.32 -13.05
CA ASN A 8 -1.38 89.82 -14.21
C ASN A 8 -1.24 88.29 -14.34
N THR A 9 -2.26 87.54 -13.94
CA THR A 9 -2.35 86.12 -14.07
C THR A 9 -2.06 85.60 -15.51
N LYS A 10 -2.55 86.36 -16.51
CA LYS A 10 -2.34 86.04 -17.93
C LYS A 10 -0.88 86.13 -18.32
N ILE A 11 -0.18 87.21 -17.89
CA ILE A 11 1.29 87.36 -18.18
C ILE A 11 2.13 86.29 -17.48
N LYS A 12 1.78 85.91 -16.24
CA LYS A 12 2.45 84.83 -15.51
C LYS A 12 2.25 83.49 -16.20
N LEU A 13 1.01 83.23 -16.69
CA LEU A 13 0.74 81.98 -17.44
C LEU A 13 1.52 81.91 -18.74
N ILE A 14 1.57 83.02 -19.49
CA ILE A 14 2.33 83.19 -20.74
C ILE A 14 3.85 82.98 -20.46
N SER A 15 4.35 83.65 -19.42
CA SER A 15 5.78 83.50 -19.04
C SER A 15 6.15 82.03 -18.63
N LEU A 16 5.25 81.33 -17.89
CA LEU A 16 5.41 79.95 -17.54
C LEU A 16 5.37 79.08 -18.79
N LEU A 17 4.43 79.30 -19.69
CA LEU A 17 4.31 78.56 -20.95
C LEU A 17 5.50 78.80 -21.88
N SER A 18 5.97 80.04 -21.99
CA SER A 18 7.17 80.37 -22.75
C SER A 18 8.44 79.70 -22.12
N ALA A 19 8.57 79.77 -20.84
CA ALA A 19 9.65 79.09 -20.14
C ALA A 19 9.65 77.56 -20.36
N LEU A 20 8.44 76.91 -20.33
CA LEU A 20 8.26 75.52 -20.64
C LEU A 20 8.63 75.20 -22.10
N VAL A 21 8.19 76.05 -23.07
CA VAL A 21 8.56 75.83 -24.48
C VAL A 21 10.03 76.00 -24.70
N LEU A 22 10.67 77.03 -24.09
CA LEU A 22 12.07 77.27 -24.18
C LEU A 22 12.86 76.10 -23.53
N TRP A 23 12.39 75.60 -22.40
CA TRP A 23 12.99 74.42 -21.74
C TRP A 23 12.88 73.17 -22.62
N LEU A 24 11.73 72.88 -23.23
CA LEU A 24 11.56 71.78 -24.20
C LEU A 24 12.44 71.95 -25.42
N TYR A 25 12.58 73.18 -25.96
CA TYR A 25 13.45 73.50 -27.09
C TYR A 25 14.89 73.23 -26.77
N VAL A 26 15.40 73.74 -25.63
CA VAL A 26 16.77 73.52 -25.17
C VAL A 26 17.03 71.98 -24.94
N MET A 27 16.10 71.31 -24.30
CA MET A 27 16.24 69.85 -24.07
C MET A 27 16.25 69.05 -25.38
N THR A 28 15.61 69.52 -26.45
CA THR A 28 15.57 68.80 -27.73
C THR A 28 16.74 69.13 -28.63
N VAL A 29 17.24 70.37 -28.61
CA VAL A 29 18.35 70.80 -29.47
C VAL A 29 19.73 70.48 -28.88
N GLU A 30 19.89 70.66 -27.58
CA GLU A 30 21.20 70.41 -26.91
C GLU A 30 21.45 68.96 -26.59
N ASP A 31 20.33 68.08 -26.51
CA ASP A 31 20.41 66.67 -26.21
C ASP A 31 21.44 66.35 -25.10
N PRO A 32 21.22 66.81 -23.89
CA PRO A 32 22.24 66.78 -22.83
C PRO A 32 22.67 65.36 -22.49
N VAL A 33 23.95 65.21 -22.10
CA VAL A 33 24.52 63.96 -21.66
C VAL A 33 24.15 63.72 -20.21
N GLU A 34 23.46 62.61 -19.95
CA GLU A 34 23.03 62.17 -18.60
C GLU A 34 23.64 60.84 -18.22
N LEU A 35 23.61 60.55 -16.92
CA LEU A 35 24.00 59.29 -16.33
C LEU A 35 22.76 58.54 -15.85
N ARG A 36 22.59 57.28 -16.30
CA ARG A 36 21.51 56.40 -15.84
C ARG A 36 22.07 55.06 -15.40
N THR A 37 21.65 54.61 -14.22
CA THR A 37 22.07 53.30 -13.68
C THR A 37 20.95 52.27 -13.78
N PHE A 38 21.30 51.06 -14.21
CA PHE A 38 20.44 49.89 -14.29
C PHE A 38 21.02 48.86 -13.33
N ASN A 39 20.22 48.44 -12.34
CA ASN A 39 20.69 47.54 -11.30
C ASN A 39 20.30 46.10 -11.61
N ASN A 40 21.05 45.13 -11.08
CA ASN A 40 20.79 43.70 -11.14
C ASN A 40 20.55 43.17 -12.57
N ILE A 41 21.44 43.52 -13.50
CA ILE A 41 21.41 42.97 -14.86
C ILE A 41 22.07 41.60 -14.84
N PRO A 42 21.40 40.56 -15.40
CA PRO A 42 21.97 39.20 -15.42
C PRO A 42 23.23 39.15 -16.30
N ILE A 43 24.24 38.40 -15.83
CA ILE A 43 25.50 38.19 -16.52
C ILE A 43 25.43 36.87 -17.27
N THR A 44 25.80 36.90 -18.56
CA THR A 44 25.93 35.72 -19.40
C THR A 44 27.39 35.34 -19.59
N ILE A 45 27.73 34.08 -19.32
CA ILE A 45 29.09 33.54 -19.63
C ILE A 45 29.04 32.95 -21.04
N THR A 46 29.86 33.50 -21.95
CA THR A 46 29.74 33.24 -23.39
C THR A 46 30.42 31.96 -23.88
N ASN A 47 31.30 31.35 -23.09
CA ASN A 47 32.07 30.17 -23.49
C ASN A 47 31.84 28.96 -22.59
N MET A 48 30.58 28.69 -22.23
CA MET A 48 30.18 27.55 -21.37
C MET A 48 30.58 26.19 -21.98
N SER A 49 30.55 26.04 -23.31
CA SER A 49 30.95 24.79 -23.98
C SER A 49 32.42 24.42 -23.70
N MET A 50 33.30 25.43 -23.54
CA MET A 50 34.68 25.18 -23.17
C MET A 50 34.85 24.55 -21.78
N LEU A 51 33.91 24.85 -20.85
CA LEU A 51 33.89 24.22 -19.53
C LEU A 51 33.46 22.75 -19.64
N GLU A 52 32.45 22.47 -20.45
CA GLU A 52 31.98 21.10 -20.71
C GLU A 52 33.08 20.25 -21.33
N ASP A 53 33.78 20.78 -22.36
CA ASP A 53 34.90 20.11 -23.02
C ASP A 53 36.08 19.80 -22.07
N ARG A 54 36.28 20.64 -21.04
CA ARG A 54 37.28 20.42 -19.99
C ARG A 54 36.79 19.63 -18.80
N GLY A 55 35.54 19.21 -18.80
CA GLY A 55 34.90 18.50 -17.67
C GLY A 55 34.80 19.36 -16.42
N LEU A 56 34.53 20.67 -16.59
CA LEU A 56 34.34 21.63 -15.51
C LEU A 56 32.92 22.15 -15.50
N ALA A 57 32.38 22.50 -14.32
CA ALA A 57 31.13 23.18 -14.15
C ALA A 57 31.24 24.32 -13.13
N ILE A 58 30.47 25.37 -13.32
CA ILE A 58 30.30 26.40 -12.30
C ILE A 58 29.48 25.86 -11.17
N TYR A 59 30.03 25.86 -9.97
CA TYR A 59 29.34 25.44 -8.78
C TYR A 59 29.88 26.16 -7.54
N PRO A 60 29.01 26.67 -6.62
CA PRO A 60 27.54 26.63 -6.65
C PRO A 60 26.94 27.44 -7.80
N LYS A 61 25.73 27.09 -8.22
CA LYS A 61 24.98 27.83 -9.24
C LYS A 61 24.31 29.03 -8.56
N GLU A 62 24.99 30.16 -8.60
CA GLU A 62 24.45 31.43 -8.12
C GLU A 62 24.01 32.29 -9.31
N GLU A 63 22.98 33.10 -9.09
CA GLU A 63 22.56 34.08 -10.08
C GLU A 63 23.60 35.19 -10.14
N LEU A 64 24.29 35.30 -11.28
CA LEU A 64 25.35 36.30 -11.49
C LEU A 64 24.71 37.59 -11.96
N LEU A 65 24.81 38.65 -11.16
CA LEU A 65 24.20 39.96 -11.42
C LEU A 65 25.28 41.06 -11.36
N ALA A 66 25.09 42.12 -12.16
CA ALA A 66 25.87 43.34 -12.08
C ALA A 66 25.02 44.59 -12.32
N ASP A 67 25.46 45.71 -11.79
CA ASP A 67 24.92 47.02 -12.07
C ASP A 67 25.69 47.67 -13.20
N ILE A 68 25.01 48.39 -14.09
CA ILE A 68 25.63 49.16 -15.13
C ILE A 68 25.17 50.62 -15.10
N SER A 69 26.13 51.52 -15.07
CA SER A 69 25.94 52.95 -15.18
C SER A 69 26.30 53.41 -16.57
N ILE A 70 25.35 53.99 -17.28
CA ILE A 70 25.50 54.39 -18.70
C ILE A 70 25.44 55.90 -18.79
N LYS A 71 26.46 56.49 -19.42
CA LYS A 71 26.52 57.91 -19.71
C LYS A 71 26.34 58.10 -21.21
N ALA A 72 25.24 58.72 -21.60
CA ALA A 72 24.88 58.95 -23.01
C ALA A 72 23.95 60.16 -23.14
N ASN A 73 23.71 60.58 -24.36
CA ASN A 73 22.74 61.62 -24.67
C ASN A 73 21.34 61.18 -24.26
N LEU A 74 20.49 62.10 -23.81
CA LEU A 74 19.16 61.84 -23.34
C LEU A 74 18.29 61.08 -24.37
N SER A 75 18.43 61.40 -25.64
CA SER A 75 17.77 60.70 -26.74
C SER A 75 18.13 59.19 -26.78
N SER A 76 19.41 58.85 -26.64
CA SER A 76 19.93 57.52 -26.60
C SER A 76 19.47 56.77 -25.33
N LEU A 77 19.52 57.44 -24.16
CA LEU A 77 19.07 56.86 -22.90
C LEU A 77 17.58 56.47 -22.86
N ARG A 78 16.74 57.13 -23.68
CA ARG A 78 15.30 56.80 -23.80
C ARG A 78 15.05 55.46 -24.50
N THR A 79 15.95 55.02 -25.36
CA THR A 79 15.86 53.75 -26.11
C THR A 79 16.48 52.59 -25.34
N ILE A 80 17.30 52.89 -24.33
CA ILE A 80 17.97 51.86 -23.49
C ILE A 80 17.03 51.46 -22.34
N ASN A 81 16.69 50.17 -22.28
CA ASN A 81 15.95 49.55 -21.21
C ASN A 81 16.70 48.27 -20.71
N ARG A 82 16.22 47.61 -19.64
CA ARG A 82 16.87 46.41 -19.08
C ARG A 82 16.98 45.28 -20.09
N ASP A 83 16.00 45.11 -20.95
CA ASP A 83 15.87 43.96 -21.85
C ASP A 83 16.86 44.02 -23.02
N ASN A 84 17.38 45.22 -23.32
CA ASN A 84 18.37 45.44 -24.39
C ASN A 84 19.81 45.74 -23.90
N ILE A 85 20.04 45.54 -22.60
CA ILE A 85 21.38 45.59 -22.01
C ILE A 85 21.87 44.15 -21.79
N TYR A 86 22.98 43.78 -22.42
CA TYR A 86 23.60 42.47 -22.29
C TYR A 86 24.95 42.58 -21.62
N ILE A 87 25.07 42.14 -20.36
CA ILE A 87 26.35 42.03 -19.66
C ILE A 87 26.86 40.61 -19.85
N TYR A 88 28.08 40.48 -20.33
CA TYR A 88 28.71 39.18 -20.57
C TYR A 88 30.14 39.15 -20.09
N GLY A 89 30.62 37.92 -19.86
CA GLY A 89 31.99 37.67 -19.53
C GLY A 89 32.49 36.39 -20.16
N ARG A 90 33.80 36.21 -20.19
CA ARG A 90 34.47 35.06 -20.76
C ARG A 90 35.50 34.51 -19.77
N LEU A 91 35.64 33.21 -19.72
CA LEU A 91 36.70 32.51 -19.01
C LEU A 91 37.85 32.21 -20.01
N ASP A 92 39.03 32.78 -19.80
CA ASP A 92 40.12 32.64 -20.77
C ASP A 92 40.90 31.33 -20.60
N ASP A 93 41.15 30.85 -19.44
CA ASP A 93 41.83 29.56 -19.18
C ASP A 93 41.26 28.92 -17.92
N PRO A 94 40.03 28.35 -18.02
CA PRO A 94 39.33 27.85 -16.84
C PRO A 94 40.07 26.68 -16.19
N LYS A 95 40.25 26.77 -14.86
CA LYS A 95 40.87 25.76 -14.01
C LYS A 95 39.98 25.50 -12.82
N GLU A 96 40.07 24.29 -12.24
CA GLU A 96 39.37 23.97 -11.00
C GLU A 96 39.68 24.99 -9.89
N GLY A 97 38.67 25.44 -9.16
CA GLY A 97 38.73 26.47 -8.14
C GLY A 97 38.27 27.84 -8.63
N LYS A 98 38.75 28.90 -7.99
CA LYS A 98 38.30 30.28 -8.25
C LYS A 98 38.86 30.85 -9.53
N ASN A 99 37.97 31.34 -10.40
CA ASN A 99 38.29 31.95 -11.67
C ASN A 99 37.69 33.34 -11.78
N ALA A 100 38.48 34.31 -12.22
CA ALA A 100 38.02 35.68 -12.43
C ALA A 100 37.45 35.85 -13.83
N ILE A 101 36.34 36.55 -13.95
CA ILE A 101 35.67 36.89 -15.19
C ILE A 101 35.57 38.40 -15.30
N TYR A 102 36.18 38.96 -16.33
CA TYR A 102 36.10 40.39 -16.69
C TYR A 102 34.79 40.62 -17.44
N LEU A 103 33.98 41.57 -16.95
CA LEU A 103 32.67 41.85 -17.52
C LEU A 103 32.74 42.91 -18.61
N GLN A 104 31.98 42.71 -19.66
CA GLN A 104 31.77 43.64 -20.77
C GLN A 104 30.27 43.80 -20.99
N ALA A 105 29.86 44.89 -21.61
CA ALA A 105 28.49 45.11 -21.99
C ALA A 105 28.34 45.34 -23.49
N ASN A 106 27.27 44.74 -24.04
CA ASN A 106 26.78 45.08 -25.37
C ASN A 106 25.53 45.94 -25.19
N LEU A 107 25.54 47.15 -25.76
CA LEU A 107 24.53 48.17 -25.65
C LEU A 107 23.97 48.53 -27.03
N PRO A 108 22.66 48.76 -27.17
CA PRO A 108 22.00 48.91 -28.47
C PRO A 108 22.30 50.21 -29.22
N GLU A 109 22.75 51.25 -28.51
CA GLU A 109 22.87 52.60 -29.05
C GLU A 109 24.22 53.27 -28.76
N ARG A 110 24.45 54.42 -29.31
CA ARG A 110 25.64 55.24 -29.08
C ARG A 110 25.74 55.67 -27.63
N VAL A 111 26.67 55.05 -26.92
CA VAL A 111 26.97 55.32 -25.53
C VAL A 111 28.31 55.97 -25.43
N ASN A 112 28.44 57.09 -24.71
CA ASN A 112 29.65 57.83 -24.51
C ASN A 112 30.62 57.06 -23.59
N LYS A 113 30.08 56.48 -22.52
CA LYS A 113 30.83 55.72 -21.53
C LYS A 113 29.86 54.84 -20.74
N TYR A 114 30.33 53.70 -20.34
CA TYR A 114 29.64 52.86 -19.33
C TYR A 114 30.61 52.38 -18.26
N ASP A 115 30.08 52.01 -17.10
CA ASP A 115 30.81 51.46 -15.98
C ASP A 115 29.96 50.32 -15.37
N ILE A 116 30.60 49.13 -15.21
CA ILE A 116 29.94 47.92 -14.67
C ILE A 116 30.46 47.69 -13.25
N LYS A 117 29.54 47.43 -12.31
CA LYS A 117 29.89 47.15 -10.93
C LYS A 117 29.24 45.86 -10.45
N PRO A 118 30.04 44.84 -10.00
CA PRO A 118 31.51 44.82 -10.12
C PRO A 118 31.94 44.65 -11.56
N SER A 119 33.15 45.18 -11.92
CA SER A 119 33.75 45.01 -13.26
C SER A 119 34.38 43.62 -13.46
N VAL A 120 34.61 42.91 -12.36
CA VAL A 120 35.15 41.54 -12.31
C VAL A 120 34.36 40.76 -11.30
N ILE A 121 33.91 39.58 -11.68
CA ILE A 121 33.29 38.60 -10.80
C ILE A 121 34.23 37.39 -10.63
N THR A 122 34.04 36.66 -9.55
CA THR A 122 34.73 35.40 -9.31
C THR A 122 33.68 34.27 -9.28
N VAL A 123 33.92 33.25 -10.10
CA VAL A 123 33.14 31.99 -10.08
C VAL A 123 34.01 30.86 -9.60
N ASP A 124 33.42 29.91 -8.93
CA ASP A 124 34.10 28.69 -8.53
C ASP A 124 33.82 27.59 -9.55
N LEU A 125 34.86 26.92 -10.03
CA LEU A 125 34.77 25.84 -11.01
C LEU A 125 35.11 24.52 -10.34
N GLU A 126 34.20 23.55 -10.42
CA GLU A 126 34.44 22.20 -9.98
C GLU A 126 34.56 21.22 -11.15
N LYS A 127 35.37 20.18 -10.94
CA LYS A 127 35.49 19.08 -11.88
C LYS A 127 34.17 18.29 -11.91
N VAL A 128 33.65 18.07 -13.10
CA VAL A 128 32.53 17.15 -13.34
C VAL A 128 33.07 15.73 -13.25
N VAL A 129 32.42 14.92 -12.42
CA VAL A 129 32.75 13.50 -12.24
C VAL A 129 31.52 12.64 -12.58
N ASP A 130 31.80 11.43 -12.99
CA ASP A 130 30.79 10.39 -13.27
C ASP A 130 31.09 9.22 -12.33
N GLU A 131 30.12 8.92 -11.45
CA GLU A 131 30.25 7.85 -10.47
C GLU A 131 29.04 6.95 -10.44
N LYS A 132 29.32 5.66 -10.38
CA LYS A 132 28.29 4.62 -10.28
C LYS A 132 27.74 4.55 -8.85
N ARG A 133 26.40 4.56 -8.72
CA ARG A 133 25.70 4.40 -7.44
C ARG A 133 24.71 3.23 -7.51
N SER A 134 24.49 2.57 -6.39
CA SER A 134 23.49 1.51 -6.27
C SER A 134 22.08 2.06 -6.30
N ILE A 135 21.16 1.30 -6.90
CA ILE A 135 19.73 1.60 -6.87
C ILE A 135 19.10 0.83 -5.71
N GLU A 136 18.51 1.56 -4.77
CA GLU A 136 17.79 1.02 -3.64
C GLU A 136 16.28 1.08 -3.92
N VAL A 137 15.63 -0.08 -3.81
CA VAL A 137 14.19 -0.18 -4.05
C VAL A 137 13.45 -0.05 -2.73
N SER A 138 12.47 0.82 -2.72
CA SER A 138 11.52 0.94 -1.61
C SER A 138 10.08 0.87 -2.13
N THR A 139 9.13 0.59 -1.26
CA THR A 139 7.71 0.56 -1.62
C THR A 139 6.95 1.67 -0.90
N LYS A 140 5.89 2.16 -1.53
CA LYS A 140 4.89 3.03 -0.89
C LYS A 140 3.50 2.45 -1.10
N GLY A 141 2.57 2.76 -0.19
CA GLY A 141 1.21 2.21 -0.17
C GLY A 141 1.09 0.90 0.61
N LYS A 142 -0.10 0.32 0.62
CA LYS A 142 -0.43 -0.93 1.30
C LYS A 142 -1.08 -1.91 0.33
N SER A 143 -0.68 -3.16 0.42
CA SER A 143 -1.30 -4.30 -0.26
C SER A 143 -1.86 -5.27 0.77
N ASN A 144 -2.97 -5.94 0.45
CA ASN A 144 -3.52 -7.02 1.28
C ASN A 144 -2.71 -8.32 1.15
N ILE A 145 -1.91 -8.44 0.09
CA ILE A 145 -1.05 -9.60 -0.17
C ILE A 145 0.41 -9.19 0.01
N ASN A 146 1.19 -10.02 0.68
CA ASN A 146 2.61 -9.75 0.89
C ASN A 146 3.40 -9.85 -0.42
N ILE A 147 4.42 -9.00 -0.54
CA ILE A 147 5.34 -9.03 -1.67
C ILE A 147 6.33 -10.17 -1.45
N ASP A 148 6.48 -11.03 -2.47
CA ASP A 148 7.50 -12.07 -2.49
C ASP A 148 8.87 -11.50 -2.88
N ASN A 149 8.91 -10.74 -4.00
CA ASN A 149 10.14 -10.18 -4.52
C ASN A 149 9.89 -8.93 -5.38
N ILE A 150 10.87 -8.03 -5.41
CA ILE A 150 10.92 -6.91 -6.34
C ILE A 150 12.22 -6.99 -7.10
N GLU A 151 12.13 -7.18 -8.39
CA GLU A 151 13.25 -7.22 -9.31
C GLU A 151 13.31 -5.92 -10.11
N ILE A 152 14.51 -5.36 -10.28
CA ILE A 152 14.76 -4.21 -11.14
C ILE A 152 15.71 -4.61 -12.27
N ASN A 153 15.47 -4.05 -13.45
CA ASN A 153 16.28 -4.37 -14.66
C ASN A 153 17.72 -3.85 -14.59
N LYS A 154 18.01 -2.83 -13.76
CA LYS A 154 19.35 -2.30 -13.49
C LYS A 154 19.54 -2.11 -11.99
N LYS A 155 20.66 -2.56 -11.45
CA LYS A 155 20.99 -2.44 -10.01
C LYS A 155 21.83 -1.22 -9.66
N THR A 156 22.37 -0.55 -10.67
CA THR A 156 23.22 0.64 -10.54
C THR A 156 22.91 1.61 -11.66
N ALA A 157 23.16 2.89 -11.45
CA ALA A 157 23.18 3.91 -12.50
C ALA A 157 24.31 4.91 -12.26
N ASN A 158 24.75 5.57 -13.33
CA ASN A 158 25.77 6.60 -13.27
C ASN A 158 25.15 7.94 -12.86
N VAL A 159 25.86 8.64 -11.97
CA VAL A 159 25.53 9.98 -11.47
C VAL A 159 26.63 10.91 -11.91
N THR A 160 26.29 11.90 -12.73
CA THR A 160 27.23 12.90 -13.29
C THR A 160 26.92 14.27 -12.73
N GLY A 161 27.93 15.02 -12.32
CA GLY A 161 27.77 16.37 -11.82
C GLY A 161 29.05 16.93 -11.17
N PRO A 162 28.99 18.13 -10.56
CA PRO A 162 30.10 18.69 -9.79
C PRO A 162 30.53 17.72 -8.70
N ARG A 163 31.83 17.56 -8.51
CA ARG A 163 32.42 16.58 -7.58
C ARG A 163 31.82 16.67 -6.17
N SER A 164 31.66 17.87 -5.65
CA SER A 164 31.16 18.09 -4.30
C SER A 164 29.69 17.64 -4.13
N VAL A 165 28.91 17.70 -5.23
CA VAL A 165 27.49 17.27 -5.24
C VAL A 165 27.39 15.76 -5.40
N VAL A 166 28.11 15.18 -6.38
CA VAL A 166 28.13 13.72 -6.60
C VAL A 166 28.61 12.98 -5.36
N ASN A 167 29.56 13.53 -4.61
CA ASN A 167 30.04 12.97 -3.34
C ASN A 167 28.96 12.95 -2.23
N LYS A 168 27.92 13.78 -2.32
CA LYS A 168 26.78 13.73 -1.39
C LYS A 168 25.81 12.60 -1.71
N VAL A 169 25.79 12.14 -2.98
CA VAL A 169 24.90 11.06 -3.40
C VAL A 169 25.41 9.74 -2.87
N THR A 170 24.66 9.15 -1.94
CA THR A 170 24.99 7.85 -1.33
C THR A 170 24.40 6.70 -2.15
N SER A 171 23.16 6.84 -2.59
CA SER A 171 22.43 5.85 -3.37
C SER A 171 21.39 6.53 -4.27
N ILE A 172 20.76 5.74 -5.13
CA ILE A 172 19.66 6.18 -5.98
C ILE A 172 18.41 5.45 -5.55
N LYS A 173 17.36 6.17 -5.16
CA LYS A 173 16.11 5.61 -4.67
C LYS A 173 15.13 5.37 -5.81
N ALA A 174 14.54 4.16 -5.84
CA ALA A 174 13.44 3.77 -6.70
C ALA A 174 12.23 3.38 -5.83
N THR A 175 11.18 4.20 -5.80
CA THR A 175 10.00 3.94 -4.96
C THR A 175 8.86 3.40 -5.79
N VAL A 176 8.50 2.13 -5.56
CA VAL A 176 7.42 1.42 -6.25
C VAL A 176 6.11 1.64 -5.50
N ASP A 177 5.07 2.04 -6.22
CA ASP A 177 3.73 2.16 -5.68
C ASP A 177 3.00 0.83 -5.74
N VAL A 178 2.71 0.26 -4.55
CA VAL A 178 2.03 -1.03 -4.39
C VAL A 178 0.62 -0.87 -3.80
N ASP A 179 0.10 0.36 -3.70
CA ASP A 179 -1.20 0.61 -3.09
C ASP A 179 -2.31 -0.17 -3.80
N LYS A 180 -3.04 -0.98 -3.02
CA LYS A 180 -4.15 -1.85 -3.49
C LYS A 180 -3.78 -2.79 -4.65
N LYS A 181 -2.50 -3.12 -4.81
CA LYS A 181 -2.04 -4.10 -5.79
C LYS A 181 -2.00 -5.48 -5.14
N GLU A 182 -2.55 -6.47 -5.85
CA GLU A 182 -2.68 -7.85 -5.37
C GLU A 182 -2.19 -8.89 -6.39
N LYS A 183 -1.73 -8.43 -7.56
CA LYS A 183 -1.22 -9.28 -8.64
C LYS A 183 0.12 -8.77 -9.12
N ASP A 184 0.93 -9.69 -9.63
CA ASP A 184 2.22 -9.38 -10.24
C ASP A 184 2.06 -8.30 -11.31
N PHE A 185 2.97 -7.32 -11.27
CA PHE A 185 3.00 -6.25 -12.27
C PHE A 185 4.41 -5.73 -12.49
N SER A 186 4.61 -5.08 -13.63
CA SER A 186 5.83 -4.32 -13.94
C SER A 186 5.49 -2.86 -14.16
N THR A 187 6.35 -1.98 -13.68
CA THR A 187 6.16 -0.53 -13.81
C THR A 187 7.46 0.20 -14.01
N LYS A 188 7.42 1.36 -14.70
CA LYS A 188 8.54 2.30 -14.73
C LYS A 188 8.57 3.10 -13.44
N VAL A 189 9.73 3.16 -12.82
CA VAL A 189 9.95 3.86 -11.56
C VAL A 189 11.01 4.94 -11.77
N LYS A 190 10.67 6.17 -11.36
CA LYS A 190 11.62 7.30 -11.42
C LYS A 190 12.75 7.06 -10.43
N LEU A 191 13.97 7.34 -10.89
CA LEU A 191 15.16 7.32 -10.07
C LEU A 191 15.38 8.69 -9.43
N VAL A 192 15.71 8.69 -8.14
CA VAL A 192 15.97 9.91 -7.36
C VAL A 192 17.29 9.72 -6.62
N PRO A 193 18.33 10.52 -6.95
CA PRO A 193 19.59 10.49 -6.21
C PRO A 193 19.38 11.03 -4.82
N VAL A 194 19.88 10.33 -3.80
CA VAL A 194 19.69 10.70 -2.39
C VAL A 194 20.98 10.72 -1.61
N ASP A 195 21.00 11.59 -0.58
CA ASP A 195 22.08 11.65 0.40
C ASP A 195 21.92 10.55 1.48
N LYS A 196 22.87 10.49 2.42
CA LYS A 196 22.84 9.56 3.55
C LYS A 196 21.62 9.71 4.47
N SER A 197 20.92 10.83 4.40
CA SER A 197 19.70 11.10 5.18
C SER A 197 18.43 10.76 4.38
N GLY A 198 18.57 10.39 3.10
CA GLY A 198 17.48 10.06 2.19
C GLY A 198 16.83 11.28 1.52
N ASN A 199 17.44 12.48 1.65
CA ASN A 199 16.98 13.67 0.95
C ASN A 199 17.48 13.66 -0.51
N GLU A 200 16.66 14.18 -1.43
CA GLU A 200 17.01 14.32 -2.83
C GLU A 200 18.21 15.26 -2.98
N VAL A 201 19.18 14.86 -3.81
CA VAL A 201 20.34 15.66 -4.18
C VAL A 201 20.09 16.25 -5.56
N GLU A 202 19.95 17.57 -5.60
CA GLU A 202 19.80 18.32 -6.84
C GLU A 202 21.18 18.58 -7.50
N ASP A 203 21.18 19.16 -8.71
CA ASP A 203 22.39 19.51 -9.48
C ASP A 203 23.28 18.33 -9.92
N VAL A 204 22.71 17.15 -9.97
CA VAL A 204 23.30 15.97 -10.62
C VAL A 204 22.41 15.48 -11.76
N LYS A 205 23.03 14.82 -12.72
CA LYS A 205 22.35 14.17 -13.85
C LYS A 205 22.51 12.67 -13.73
N LEU A 206 21.41 11.93 -13.90
CA LEU A 206 21.43 10.48 -14.01
C LEU A 206 21.57 10.08 -15.48
N GLU A 207 22.27 8.98 -15.77
CA GLU A 207 22.33 8.37 -17.10
C GLU A 207 20.94 7.90 -17.54
N ASP A 208 20.18 7.31 -16.62
CA ASP A 208 18.80 6.86 -16.81
C ASP A 208 17.90 7.54 -15.75
N ASP A 209 16.80 8.11 -16.19
CA ASP A 209 15.81 8.71 -15.26
C ASP A 209 14.88 7.69 -14.64
N PHE A 210 14.80 6.48 -15.23
CA PHE A 210 13.83 5.44 -14.84
C PHE A 210 14.45 4.05 -14.90
N VAL A 211 13.93 3.17 -14.04
CA VAL A 211 14.12 1.71 -14.13
C VAL A 211 12.77 1.00 -14.25
N VAL A 212 12.79 -0.22 -14.77
CA VAL A 212 11.63 -1.10 -14.75
C VAL A 212 11.73 -1.98 -13.52
N ALA A 213 10.74 -1.86 -12.62
CA ALA A 213 10.57 -2.72 -11.48
C ALA A 213 9.47 -3.75 -11.75
N THR A 214 9.74 -5.02 -11.47
CA THR A 214 8.79 -6.13 -11.52
C THR A 214 8.53 -6.59 -10.10
N VAL A 215 7.28 -6.45 -9.66
CA VAL A 215 6.82 -6.85 -8.33
C VAL A 215 6.11 -8.18 -8.44
N LYS A 216 6.51 -9.14 -7.63
CA LYS A 216 5.86 -10.44 -7.48
C LYS A 216 5.25 -10.55 -6.09
N PHE A 217 3.99 -10.98 -6.05
CA PHE A 217 3.27 -11.20 -4.78
C PHE A 217 3.26 -12.68 -4.41
N LEU A 218 3.17 -12.95 -3.11
CA LEU A 218 2.92 -14.29 -2.63
C LEU A 218 1.53 -14.74 -3.11
N GLN A 219 1.39 -16.04 -3.35
CA GLN A 219 0.08 -16.60 -3.70
C GLN A 219 -0.68 -17.01 -2.45
N GLN A 220 -2.00 -17.07 -2.58
CA GLN A 220 -2.88 -17.52 -1.51
C GLN A 220 -3.59 -18.81 -1.91
N LYS A 221 -3.81 -19.69 -0.92
CA LYS A 221 -4.52 -20.95 -1.08
C LYS A 221 -5.35 -21.22 0.17
N VAL A 222 -6.63 -21.57 -0.03
CA VAL A 222 -7.48 -22.07 1.05
C VAL A 222 -7.21 -23.56 1.22
N VAL A 223 -6.96 -23.97 2.45
CA VAL A 223 -6.68 -25.37 2.79
C VAL A 223 -7.43 -25.78 4.05
N PRO A 224 -7.89 -27.04 4.13
CA PRO A 224 -8.52 -27.56 5.33
C PRO A 224 -7.51 -27.74 6.46
N VAL A 225 -8.01 -27.58 7.69
CA VAL A 225 -7.27 -27.89 8.91
C VAL A 225 -7.55 -29.33 9.31
N LYS A 226 -6.50 -30.07 9.66
CA LYS A 226 -6.59 -31.45 10.13
C LYS A 226 -6.08 -31.57 11.56
N LEU A 227 -6.84 -32.24 12.40
CA LEU A 227 -6.42 -32.58 13.75
C LEU A 227 -5.32 -33.66 13.71
N LYS A 228 -4.20 -33.42 14.39
CA LYS A 228 -3.13 -34.38 14.58
C LYS A 228 -3.20 -34.92 16.02
N LEU A 229 -3.59 -36.17 16.16
CA LEU A 229 -3.64 -36.86 17.47
C LEU A 229 -2.29 -37.53 17.80
N GLU A 230 -1.91 -37.46 19.06
CA GLU A 230 -0.76 -38.17 19.63
C GLU A 230 -1.24 -39.25 20.63
N GLY A 231 -0.78 -40.47 20.46
CA GLY A 231 -1.21 -41.63 21.25
C GLY A 231 -2.16 -42.54 20.47
N SER A 232 -1.74 -43.79 20.23
CA SER A 232 -2.60 -44.83 19.70
C SER A 232 -3.17 -45.62 20.88
N SER A 233 -4.48 -45.53 21.11
CA SER A 233 -5.17 -46.58 21.82
C SER A 233 -5.90 -47.45 20.80
N GLU A 234 -5.29 -48.59 20.46
CA GLU A 234 -6.05 -49.68 19.87
C GLU A 234 -7.11 -50.07 20.91
N GLY A 235 -8.34 -49.61 20.73
CA GLY A 235 -9.49 -50.05 21.54
C GLY A 235 -10.38 -48.95 22.10
N ASP A 236 -10.01 -47.70 22.16
CA ASP A 236 -10.79 -46.63 22.79
C ASP A 236 -11.20 -45.54 21.80
N ASN A 237 -12.05 -45.87 20.83
CA ASN A 237 -12.57 -44.95 19.82
C ASN A 237 -13.75 -44.10 20.37
N ASN A 238 -13.62 -43.49 21.54
CA ASN A 238 -14.69 -42.73 22.15
C ASN A 238 -14.74 -41.23 21.71
N ILE A 239 -13.80 -40.79 20.85
CA ILE A 239 -13.88 -39.50 20.17
C ILE A 239 -14.26 -39.75 18.72
N LYS A 240 -15.57 -40.02 18.49
CA LYS A 240 -16.06 -40.33 17.13
C LYS A 240 -16.29 -39.09 16.31
N ASP A 241 -16.67 -37.97 16.92
CA ASP A 241 -17.00 -36.76 16.23
C ASP A 241 -16.38 -35.54 16.92
N TYR A 242 -15.67 -34.73 16.17
CA TYR A 242 -15.15 -33.45 16.59
C TYR A 242 -15.37 -32.42 15.48
N LYS A 243 -15.51 -31.15 15.86
CA LYS A 243 -15.65 -30.03 14.94
C LYS A 243 -14.46 -29.09 15.13
N ILE A 244 -13.79 -28.75 14.03
CA ILE A 244 -12.71 -27.76 14.00
C ILE A 244 -13.27 -26.42 13.57
N SER A 245 -12.95 -25.35 14.27
CA SER A 245 -13.38 -24.00 13.95
C SER A 245 -12.22 -23.00 14.05
N PRO A 246 -11.82 -22.35 12.94
CA PRO A 246 -12.26 -22.58 11.57
C PRO A 246 -11.73 -23.93 11.02
N ASN A 247 -12.53 -24.58 10.16
CA ASN A 247 -12.15 -25.85 9.51
C ASN A 247 -11.29 -25.66 8.26
N GLU A 248 -11.26 -24.45 7.71
CA GLU A 248 -10.42 -24.04 6.58
C GLU A 248 -9.73 -22.72 6.92
N ILE A 249 -8.51 -22.55 6.42
CA ILE A 249 -7.70 -21.36 6.60
C ILE A 249 -7.07 -20.95 5.27
N THR A 250 -6.87 -19.64 5.09
CA THR A 250 -6.13 -19.12 3.95
C THR A 250 -4.65 -19.04 4.30
N ILE A 251 -3.83 -19.76 3.54
CA ILE A 251 -2.38 -19.71 3.63
C ILE A 251 -1.77 -18.91 2.50
N GLU A 252 -0.64 -18.27 2.76
CA GLU A 252 0.11 -17.44 1.82
C GLU A 252 1.55 -17.91 1.74
N GLY A 253 2.09 -17.97 0.53
CA GLY A 253 3.47 -18.42 0.31
C GLY A 253 3.85 -18.44 -1.17
N LYS A 254 5.08 -18.88 -1.45
CA LYS A 254 5.53 -19.12 -2.83
C LYS A 254 4.73 -20.25 -3.47
N LYS A 255 4.48 -20.12 -4.77
CA LYS A 255 3.69 -21.10 -5.54
C LYS A 255 4.20 -22.55 -5.31
N GLU A 256 5.51 -22.75 -5.46
CA GLU A 256 6.12 -24.07 -5.34
C GLU A 256 5.96 -24.71 -3.93
N SER A 257 5.80 -23.86 -2.91
CA SER A 257 5.54 -24.32 -1.53
C SER A 257 4.07 -24.62 -1.34
N LEU A 258 3.17 -23.77 -1.85
CA LEU A 258 1.72 -23.94 -1.74
C LEU A 258 1.22 -25.18 -2.52
N ASP A 259 1.82 -25.47 -3.67
CA ASP A 259 1.44 -26.63 -4.50
C ASP A 259 1.64 -27.96 -3.77
N LYS A 260 2.56 -28.01 -2.80
CA LYS A 260 2.85 -29.19 -1.98
C LYS A 260 1.93 -29.33 -0.76
N ILE A 261 1.17 -28.29 -0.41
CA ILE A 261 0.37 -28.27 0.80
C ILE A 261 -1.11 -28.46 0.44
N ASN A 262 -1.69 -29.56 0.92
CA ASN A 262 -3.11 -29.86 0.71
C ASN A 262 -3.94 -29.71 2.00
N SER A 263 -3.28 -29.55 3.14
CA SER A 263 -3.92 -29.29 4.44
C SER A 263 -2.88 -28.75 5.41
N ILE A 264 -3.30 -28.04 6.45
CA ILE A 264 -2.49 -27.68 7.61
C ILE A 264 -2.93 -28.53 8.78
N SER A 265 -1.97 -29.14 9.47
CA SER A 265 -2.24 -29.93 10.67
C SER A 265 -2.16 -29.05 11.91
N THR A 266 -2.89 -29.42 12.94
CA THR A 266 -2.65 -28.88 14.28
C THR A 266 -1.33 -29.42 14.85
N LYS A 267 -0.79 -28.75 15.86
CA LYS A 267 0.21 -29.37 16.71
C LYS A 267 -0.34 -30.67 17.28
N PRO A 268 0.50 -31.66 17.59
CA PRO A 268 0.03 -32.94 18.18
C PRO A 268 -0.75 -32.68 19.48
N VAL A 269 -1.90 -33.35 19.63
CA VAL A 269 -2.77 -33.26 20.81
C VAL A 269 -2.93 -34.67 21.36
N LYS A 270 -2.73 -34.83 22.65
CA LYS A 270 -2.96 -36.12 23.32
C LYS A 270 -4.44 -36.43 23.42
N ILE A 271 -4.80 -37.68 23.18
CA ILE A 271 -6.21 -38.11 23.25
C ILE A 271 -6.78 -37.90 24.67
N GLU A 272 -5.92 -38.07 25.71
CA GLU A 272 -6.31 -37.84 27.10
C GLU A 272 -6.76 -36.42 27.34
N ASP A 273 -6.08 -35.40 26.74
CA ASP A 273 -6.41 -33.98 26.91
C ASP A 273 -7.77 -33.63 26.28
N LEU A 274 -8.22 -34.43 25.30
CA LEU A 274 -9.50 -34.27 24.65
C LEU A 274 -10.67 -34.95 25.38
N LYS A 275 -10.39 -36.05 26.14
CA LYS A 275 -11.45 -36.82 26.84
C LYS A 275 -12.17 -36.00 27.91
N ASP A 276 -11.44 -35.14 28.61
CA ASP A 276 -11.97 -34.36 29.74
C ASP A 276 -12.49 -32.97 29.37
N ALA A 277 -12.17 -32.48 28.15
CA ALA A 277 -12.55 -31.16 27.68
C ALA A 277 -13.79 -31.21 26.77
N ASN A 278 -14.64 -30.16 26.81
CA ASN A 278 -15.69 -29.94 25.81
C ASN A 278 -15.19 -29.20 24.57
N SER A 279 -14.15 -28.38 24.76
CA SER A 279 -13.43 -27.75 23.67
C SER A 279 -12.00 -27.45 24.07
N VAL A 280 -11.08 -27.45 23.08
CA VAL A 280 -9.65 -27.16 23.27
C VAL A 280 -9.15 -26.26 22.15
N ASP A 281 -8.39 -25.21 22.49
CA ASP A 281 -7.68 -24.39 21.51
C ASP A 281 -6.33 -25.01 21.21
N VAL A 282 -6.10 -25.37 19.95
CA VAL A 282 -4.88 -26.04 19.49
C VAL A 282 -4.14 -25.22 18.46
N GLY A 283 -2.85 -25.01 18.68
CA GLY A 283 -1.99 -24.31 17.76
C GLY A 283 -1.83 -25.04 16.42
N LEU A 284 -1.60 -24.30 15.36
CA LEU A 284 -1.33 -24.84 14.03
C LEU A 284 0.17 -25.20 13.89
N ASP A 285 0.44 -26.25 13.12
CA ASP A 285 1.78 -26.66 12.69
C ASP A 285 2.04 -26.09 11.29
N ILE A 286 2.55 -24.84 11.26
CA ILE A 286 2.71 -24.08 10.02
C ILE A 286 4.09 -24.36 9.44
N PRO A 287 4.18 -24.87 8.18
CA PRO A 287 5.45 -25.13 7.52
C PRO A 287 6.28 -23.86 7.30
N ASN A 288 7.62 -24.00 7.28
CA ASN A 288 8.52 -22.89 6.99
C ASN A 288 8.23 -22.25 5.63
N GLY A 289 8.21 -20.90 5.58
CA GLY A 289 7.93 -20.14 4.38
C GLY A 289 6.44 -19.98 4.02
N ILE A 290 5.55 -20.47 4.89
CA ILE A 290 4.10 -20.29 4.81
C ILE A 290 3.65 -19.33 5.90
N ARG A 291 2.68 -18.48 5.58
CA ARG A 291 1.99 -17.61 6.52
C ARG A 291 0.50 -17.93 6.50
N VAL A 292 -0.15 -17.73 7.61
CA VAL A 292 -1.61 -17.84 7.70
C VAL A 292 -2.18 -16.44 7.75
N ASN A 293 -3.15 -16.15 6.89
CA ASN A 293 -3.86 -14.88 6.89
C ASN A 293 -4.68 -14.73 8.19
N ASP A 294 -5.11 -13.50 8.49
CA ASP A 294 -5.90 -13.15 9.66
C ASP A 294 -5.23 -13.43 11.01
N ASN A 295 -3.91 -13.67 11.02
CA ASN A 295 -3.13 -13.99 12.22
C ASN A 295 -3.68 -15.19 13.03
N ILE A 296 -4.36 -16.13 12.37
CA ILE A 296 -4.85 -17.35 13.00
C ILE A 296 -3.66 -18.24 13.36
N SER A 297 -3.36 -18.36 14.64
CA SER A 297 -2.29 -19.22 15.16
C SER A 297 -2.81 -20.51 15.79
N SER A 298 -4.09 -20.57 16.09
CA SER A 298 -4.77 -21.71 16.72
C SER A 298 -6.19 -21.88 16.18
N VAL A 299 -6.71 -23.06 16.33
CA VAL A 299 -8.09 -23.42 16.00
C VAL A 299 -8.75 -24.05 17.22
N LYS A 300 -10.06 -23.82 17.36
CA LYS A 300 -10.87 -24.42 18.39
C LYS A 300 -11.35 -25.79 17.95
N ILE A 301 -11.19 -26.80 18.78
CA ILE A 301 -11.68 -28.15 18.58
C ILE A 301 -12.81 -28.37 19.58
N ASP A 302 -14.04 -28.45 19.08
CA ASP A 302 -15.20 -28.83 19.87
C ASP A 302 -15.41 -30.33 19.77
N ILE A 303 -15.49 -31.01 20.92
CA ILE A 303 -15.58 -32.47 21.01
C ILE A 303 -17.02 -32.85 21.21
N ASP A 304 -17.53 -33.70 20.33
CA ASP A 304 -18.86 -34.28 20.51
C ASP A 304 -18.79 -35.53 21.39
N LYS A 305 -19.19 -35.38 22.65
CA LYS A 305 -19.24 -36.48 23.63
C LYS A 305 -20.60 -37.19 23.58
N SER A 306 -21.08 -37.47 22.37
CA SER A 306 -22.32 -38.24 22.23
C SER A 306 -22.11 -39.72 22.58
N ILE A 307 -23.02 -40.26 23.37
CA ILE A 307 -23.10 -41.67 23.73
C ILE A 307 -24.17 -42.32 22.89
N THR A 308 -23.88 -43.49 22.32
CA THR A 308 -24.87 -44.31 21.64
C THR A 308 -25.30 -45.42 22.57
N SER A 309 -26.61 -45.45 22.91
CA SER A 309 -27.23 -46.48 23.74
C SER A 309 -28.21 -47.28 22.89
N GLU A 310 -28.22 -48.60 23.09
CA GLU A 310 -29.14 -49.52 22.42
C GLU A 310 -30.04 -50.17 23.44
N PHE A 311 -31.33 -50.15 23.16
CA PHE A 311 -32.36 -50.72 23.98
C PHE A 311 -33.20 -51.73 23.18
N ILE A 312 -33.60 -52.83 23.82
CA ILE A 312 -34.54 -53.74 23.25
C ILE A 312 -35.84 -53.57 24.06
N ILE A 313 -36.90 -53.14 23.38
CA ILE A 313 -38.22 -52.86 24.00
C ILE A 313 -39.20 -53.90 23.48
N PRO A 314 -39.79 -54.70 24.35
CA PRO A 314 -40.80 -55.68 23.97
C PRO A 314 -42.05 -54.97 23.36
N LYS A 315 -42.68 -55.62 22.37
CA LYS A 315 -43.87 -55.07 21.74
C LYS A 315 -45.03 -54.85 22.72
N SER A 316 -45.06 -55.60 23.85
CA SER A 316 -46.03 -55.39 24.91
C SER A 316 -45.97 -54.02 25.57
N ASN A 317 -44.84 -53.33 25.42
CA ASN A 317 -44.57 -52.00 25.99
C ASN A 317 -44.84 -50.89 25.00
N ILE A 318 -45.50 -51.17 23.87
CA ILE A 318 -45.87 -50.16 22.87
C ILE A 318 -47.30 -49.70 23.20
N ASP A 319 -47.42 -48.38 23.43
CA ASP A 319 -48.79 -47.80 23.66
C ASP A 319 -49.46 -47.59 22.32
N ILE A 320 -50.74 -47.94 22.28
CA ILE A 320 -51.60 -47.72 21.13
C ILE A 320 -52.53 -46.55 21.41
N LEU A 321 -52.35 -45.45 20.71
CA LEU A 321 -53.13 -44.22 20.86
C LEU A 321 -54.26 -44.15 19.82
N ASN A 322 -55.29 -43.39 20.14
CA ASN A 322 -56.45 -43.07 19.25
C ASN A 322 -57.10 -44.28 18.58
N LYS A 323 -57.41 -45.32 19.38
CA LYS A 323 -58.21 -46.44 18.93
C LYS A 323 -59.62 -45.94 18.58
N GLU A 324 -60.15 -46.36 17.44
CA GLU A 324 -61.54 -46.08 17.10
C GLU A 324 -62.46 -46.68 18.20
N SER A 325 -63.33 -45.83 18.79
CA SER A 325 -64.02 -46.05 20.05
C SER A 325 -65.32 -46.88 19.91
N ASP A 326 -65.36 -48.01 19.19
CA ASP A 326 -66.58 -48.84 19.19
C ASP A 326 -66.37 -50.34 19.14
N ILE A 327 -65.16 -50.86 19.23
CA ILE A 327 -64.99 -52.31 19.31
C ILE A 327 -63.91 -52.62 20.35
N ASP A 328 -64.28 -53.47 21.33
CA ASP A 328 -63.40 -54.11 22.32
C ASP A 328 -62.45 -55.11 21.61
N THR A 329 -61.93 -54.70 20.45
CA THR A 329 -61.00 -55.45 19.62
C THR A 329 -59.61 -55.17 20.12
N LYS A 330 -58.99 -56.19 20.72
CA LYS A 330 -57.50 -56.16 20.90
C LYS A 330 -56.90 -55.96 19.58
N VAL A 331 -56.09 -54.85 19.42
CA VAL A 331 -55.29 -54.59 18.25
C VAL A 331 -54.34 -55.77 18.02
N ASP A 332 -54.42 -56.40 16.87
CA ASP A 332 -53.60 -57.58 16.54
C ASP A 332 -52.17 -57.22 16.27
N LEU A 333 -51.32 -57.39 17.27
CA LEU A 333 -49.85 -57.15 17.14
C LEU A 333 -49.06 -58.41 16.68
N SER A 334 -49.74 -59.43 16.13
CA SER A 334 -49.13 -60.68 15.74
C SER A 334 -48.03 -60.50 14.66
N LYS A 335 -48.18 -59.49 13.81
CA LYS A 335 -47.20 -59.17 12.76
C LYS A 335 -46.10 -58.20 13.24
N VAL A 336 -46.20 -57.61 14.41
CA VAL A 336 -45.18 -56.76 15.02
C VAL A 336 -44.12 -57.69 15.65
N PRO A 337 -42.83 -57.49 15.36
CA PRO A 337 -41.75 -58.24 15.99
C PRO A 337 -41.87 -58.20 17.53
N ASP A 338 -41.50 -59.28 18.22
CA ASP A 338 -41.59 -59.39 19.69
C ASP A 338 -40.75 -58.35 20.38
N ASP A 339 -39.60 -58.00 19.76
CA ASP A 339 -38.64 -57.06 20.25
C ASP A 339 -38.36 -55.92 19.22
N ILE A 340 -38.42 -54.69 19.67
CA ILE A 340 -38.10 -53.49 18.88
C ILE A 340 -36.75 -52.96 19.35
N LYS A 341 -35.79 -52.88 18.43
CA LYS A 341 -34.48 -52.28 18.72
C LYS A 341 -34.55 -50.77 18.60
N VAL A 342 -34.17 -50.07 19.66
CA VAL A 342 -34.09 -48.60 19.68
C VAL A 342 -32.66 -48.19 19.91
N THR A 343 -32.04 -47.50 18.93
CA THR A 343 -30.71 -46.92 19.04
C THR A 343 -30.84 -45.43 19.24
N ILE A 344 -30.24 -44.92 20.28
CA ILE A 344 -30.31 -43.51 20.69
C ILE A 344 -28.95 -42.91 20.78
N VAL A 345 -28.73 -41.75 20.13
CA VAL A 345 -27.57 -40.91 20.32
C VAL A 345 -27.96 -39.76 21.24
N HIS A 346 -27.30 -39.65 22.38
CA HIS A 346 -27.60 -38.65 23.40
C HIS A 346 -26.33 -38.01 23.96
N SER A 347 -26.46 -36.86 24.64
CA SER A 347 -25.37 -36.22 25.37
C SER A 347 -24.85 -37.10 26.52
N ASP A 348 -23.58 -37.02 26.85
CA ASP A 348 -22.95 -37.64 28.01
C ASP A 348 -23.53 -37.12 29.36
N GLU A 349 -24.19 -35.96 29.35
CA GLU A 349 -24.91 -35.43 30.52
C GLU A 349 -26.07 -36.31 30.97
N ILE A 350 -26.60 -37.17 30.09
CA ILE A 350 -27.64 -38.16 30.42
C ILE A 350 -26.95 -39.45 30.92
N SER A 351 -26.50 -39.42 32.16
CA SER A 351 -25.66 -40.48 32.72
C SER A 351 -26.37 -41.84 33.02
N ASN A 352 -27.71 -41.86 33.13
CA ASN A 352 -28.48 -43.04 33.54
C ASN A 352 -29.67 -43.30 32.64
N LEU A 353 -29.49 -43.23 31.32
CA LEU A 353 -30.57 -43.52 30.38
C LEU A 353 -30.97 -45.00 30.47
N SER A 354 -32.22 -45.24 30.73
CA SER A 354 -32.81 -46.61 30.83
C SER A 354 -33.89 -46.78 29.76
N LYS A 355 -34.30 -48.05 29.55
CA LYS A 355 -35.43 -48.36 28.66
C LYS A 355 -36.75 -47.71 29.11
N ASP A 356 -36.93 -47.46 30.41
CA ASP A 356 -38.14 -46.87 30.98
C ASP A 356 -38.25 -45.37 30.69
N ASP A 357 -37.16 -44.73 30.24
CA ASP A 357 -37.17 -43.35 29.79
C ASP A 357 -37.65 -43.18 28.34
N ILE A 358 -37.94 -44.31 27.64
CA ILE A 358 -38.30 -44.37 26.24
C ILE A 358 -39.65 -45.04 26.11
N GLN A 359 -40.71 -44.27 25.94
CA GLN A 359 -42.06 -44.77 25.72
C GLN A 359 -42.32 -44.83 24.21
N LEU A 360 -42.48 -46.07 23.70
CA LEU A 360 -42.87 -46.25 22.30
C LEU A 360 -44.39 -46.20 22.19
N TYR A 361 -44.86 -45.60 21.09
CA TYR A 361 -46.30 -45.58 20.81
C TYR A 361 -46.60 -45.63 19.32
N ILE A 362 -47.76 -46.10 19.00
CA ILE A 362 -48.35 -46.13 17.65
C ILE A 362 -49.66 -45.32 17.70
N ASP A 363 -49.76 -44.34 16.78
CA ASP A 363 -50.97 -43.55 16.60
C ASP A 363 -51.81 -44.14 15.45
N MET A 364 -52.97 -44.72 15.78
CA MET A 364 -53.84 -45.38 14.81
C MET A 364 -54.50 -44.42 13.81
N THR A 365 -54.45 -43.11 14.06
CA THR A 365 -54.94 -42.10 13.13
C THR A 365 -53.90 -41.72 12.09
N ASP A 366 -52.60 -42.06 12.28
CA ASP A 366 -51.54 -41.78 11.36
C ASP A 366 -51.46 -42.80 10.22
N LYS A 367 -52.23 -42.56 9.15
CA LYS A 367 -52.23 -43.39 7.93
C LYS A 367 -51.22 -42.95 6.88
N SER A 368 -50.17 -42.19 7.23
CA SER A 368 -49.18 -41.62 6.31
C SER A 368 -48.39 -42.66 5.51
N LYS A 369 -48.33 -43.92 5.94
CA LYS A 369 -47.62 -45.02 5.28
C LYS A 369 -48.52 -46.00 4.53
N GLY A 370 -49.80 -45.70 4.43
CA GLY A 370 -50.79 -46.52 3.76
C GLY A 370 -51.66 -47.30 4.75
N GLU A 371 -52.72 -47.95 4.24
CA GLU A 371 -53.69 -48.69 5.06
C GLU A 371 -53.01 -49.91 5.68
N GLY A 372 -53.20 -50.10 6.98
CA GLY A 372 -52.65 -51.22 7.76
C GLY A 372 -51.13 -51.05 8.09
N LYS A 373 -50.49 -49.91 7.75
CA LYS A 373 -49.11 -49.65 8.07
C LYS A 373 -48.97 -48.43 8.98
N TYR A 374 -48.28 -48.60 10.10
CA TYR A 374 -48.15 -47.58 11.13
C TYR A 374 -46.69 -47.33 11.52
N ILE A 375 -46.42 -46.10 11.93
CA ILE A 375 -45.08 -45.71 12.38
C ILE A 375 -44.97 -45.87 13.89
N ILE A 376 -43.95 -46.57 14.37
CA ILE A 376 -43.60 -46.56 15.78
C ILE A 376 -42.90 -45.24 16.09
N LYS A 377 -43.48 -44.46 16.99
CA LYS A 377 -42.97 -43.19 17.48
C LYS A 377 -42.50 -43.34 18.92
N TYR A 378 -41.72 -42.42 19.40
CA TYR A 378 -41.27 -42.42 20.78
C TYR A 378 -41.61 -41.12 21.50
N LYS A 379 -41.68 -41.21 22.82
CA LYS A 379 -41.79 -40.09 23.74
C LYS A 379 -40.76 -40.28 24.85
N SER A 380 -40.07 -39.22 25.24
CA SER A 380 -39.12 -39.23 26.35
C SER A 380 -39.12 -37.88 27.05
N LYS A 381 -38.67 -37.87 28.31
CA LYS A 381 -38.39 -36.63 29.07
C LYS A 381 -37.10 -35.96 28.63
N TYR A 382 -36.23 -36.70 27.91
CA TYR A 382 -34.94 -36.21 27.40
C TYR A 382 -35.04 -35.82 25.93
N ASN A 383 -34.20 -34.89 25.52
CA ASN A 383 -33.98 -34.58 24.12
C ASN A 383 -32.78 -35.36 23.58
N PHE A 384 -33.01 -36.18 22.59
CA PHE A 384 -31.98 -36.98 21.94
C PHE A 384 -31.50 -36.32 20.65
N LYS A 385 -30.19 -36.52 20.28
CA LYS A 385 -29.64 -36.04 19.01
C LYS A 385 -30.19 -36.84 17.84
N GLU A 386 -30.31 -38.16 18.02
CA GLU A 386 -30.84 -39.09 17.02
C GLU A 386 -31.54 -40.26 17.72
N VAL A 387 -32.63 -40.71 17.16
CA VAL A 387 -33.33 -41.94 17.59
C VAL A 387 -33.65 -42.74 16.35
N LYS A 388 -33.15 -43.97 16.31
CA LYS A 388 -33.48 -44.95 15.28
C LYS A 388 -34.24 -46.10 15.89
N ILE A 389 -35.41 -46.39 15.35
CA ILE A 389 -36.29 -47.50 15.76
C ILE A 389 -36.29 -48.54 14.67
N ASP A 390 -36.08 -49.79 14.98
CA ASP A 390 -36.04 -50.89 14.01
C ASP A 390 -36.86 -52.08 14.46
N PRO A 391 -37.93 -52.47 13.76
CA PRO A 391 -38.49 -51.74 12.60
C PRO A 391 -39.25 -50.48 13.01
N GLN A 392 -39.14 -49.41 12.20
CA GLN A 392 -39.90 -48.16 12.42
C GLN A 392 -41.34 -48.23 11.90
N ILE A 393 -41.57 -49.06 10.91
CA ILE A 393 -42.91 -49.25 10.29
C ILE A 393 -43.35 -50.68 10.56
N VAL A 394 -44.55 -50.82 11.08
CA VAL A 394 -45.18 -52.12 11.38
C VAL A 394 -46.52 -52.24 10.73
N GLU A 395 -46.97 -53.49 10.46
CA GLU A 395 -48.30 -53.80 9.98
C GLU A 395 -49.15 -54.21 11.13
N ILE A 396 -50.37 -53.66 11.22
CA ILE A 396 -51.36 -53.96 12.28
C ILE A 396 -52.71 -54.15 11.62
#